data_a0983468233e89428394a5816707eb2e
#
_entry.id   a0983468233e89428394a5816707eb2e
#
_cell.length_a   1.000
_cell.length_b   1.000
_cell.length_c   1.000
_cell.angle_alpha   90.00
_cell.angle_beta   90.00
_cell.angle_gamma   90.00
#
_symmetry.space_group_name_H-M   'P 1'
#
loop_
_entity.id
_entity.type
_entity.pdbx_description
1 polymer ?
#
loop_
_entity_poly.entity_id
_entity_poly.type
_entity_poly.pdbx_seq_one_letter_code
_entity_poly.pdbx_strand_id
1 'polypeptide(L)'
;LPCLTYYDALSQMRRECTYSSAGVYWHNHKVLTKGQLAYLNPHVFEQGVCRYLKGHYQWFPWSLALKDEILKMEKVNERDTRLFTVAPPEHYLACLMVFSPFCDYICSQSKVMPIMVGMGTKYGEWQKAISARFRGKCLSIDGKKYDTRLVSSLLWYASLVLQDHVEDRYKDAAAVLVTETIYALLVTFGGLVLAKHGGNASGGYLTLVLNCLAQLLLLIRSNLKRCGCTIVRTLVPGIVGDDGTYCLNGCKLTCADLVFDFGEYATVLKDVEEHYQLDTIKFCGTSLIAGKLVPRERKFYASIFYRRGRSVTYDFQRLLSLWKELFENTFYGLRVLHVLRAYQRKFRDLDVDIFSVEECLFERYGVVDPKTCATLKQTYAGLFDTLQSRIRIFREHFMPRPTAARRARRRRYRARRASRGNSRRSESSYNPLPKRRTKFPMSTGL
;
A
#
# COMPACT_ATOMS: atom_id res chain seq x y z
N LEU A 1 15.11 20.74 -7.58
CA LEU A 1 15.19 19.49 -8.36
C LEU A 1 14.43 19.66 -9.67
N PRO A 2 14.94 19.20 -10.81
CA PRO A 2 14.28 19.31 -12.11
C PRO A 2 12.99 18.51 -12.13
N CYS A 3 11.90 19.14 -12.60
CA CYS A 3 10.62 18.48 -12.74
C CYS A 3 10.62 17.45 -13.87
N LEU A 4 9.78 16.43 -13.78
CA LEU A 4 9.63 15.44 -14.85
C LEU A 4 8.99 16.06 -16.09
N THR A 5 9.36 15.54 -17.26
CA THR A 5 8.61 15.84 -18.48
C THR A 5 7.21 15.18 -18.43
N TYR A 6 6.28 15.68 -19.25
CA TYR A 6 4.94 15.09 -19.36
C TYR A 6 4.99 13.59 -19.70
N TYR A 7 5.84 13.20 -20.63
CA TYR A 7 5.93 11.81 -21.07
C TYR A 7 6.61 10.89 -20.06
N ASP A 8 7.58 11.39 -19.28
CA ASP A 8 8.20 10.64 -18.19
C ASP A 8 7.19 10.38 -17.07
N ALA A 9 6.47 11.42 -16.65
CA ALA A 9 5.42 11.29 -15.65
C ALA A 9 4.27 10.38 -16.12
N LEU A 10 3.88 10.45 -17.40
CA LEU A 10 2.87 9.58 -18.00
C LEU A 10 3.35 8.12 -18.01
N SER A 11 4.62 7.88 -18.34
CA SER A 11 5.24 6.55 -18.28
C SER A 11 5.25 5.98 -16.87
N GLN A 12 5.60 6.81 -15.87
CA GLN A 12 5.55 6.44 -14.47
C GLN A 12 4.11 6.11 -14.02
N MET A 13 3.13 6.95 -14.37
CA MET A 13 1.71 6.71 -14.07
C MET A 13 1.20 5.39 -14.68
N ARG A 14 1.62 5.03 -15.89
CA ARG A 14 1.29 3.74 -16.52
C ARG A 14 1.77 2.56 -15.70
N ARG A 15 2.98 2.62 -15.15
CA ARG A 15 3.57 1.55 -14.34
C ARG A 15 2.94 1.47 -12.95
N GLU A 16 2.85 2.59 -12.25
CA GLU A 16 2.47 2.65 -10.84
C GLU A 16 0.95 2.59 -10.62
N CYS A 17 0.18 3.16 -11.55
CA CYS A 17 -1.26 3.28 -11.42
C CYS A 17 -2.05 2.21 -12.17
N THR A 18 -1.45 1.06 -12.47
CA THR A 18 -2.10 -0.05 -13.18
C THR A 18 -3.43 -0.47 -12.55
N TYR A 19 -3.55 -0.37 -11.23
CA TYR A 19 -4.73 -0.75 -10.46
C TYR A 19 -5.42 0.43 -9.75
N SER A 20 -4.93 1.65 -9.92
CA SER A 20 -5.51 2.84 -9.31
C SER A 20 -6.70 3.34 -10.10
N SER A 21 -7.87 3.53 -9.44
CA SER A 21 -9.08 4.03 -10.09
C SER A 21 -8.85 5.38 -10.78
N ALA A 22 -9.42 5.55 -11.97
CA ALA A 22 -9.40 6.82 -12.68
C ALA A 22 -10.42 7.85 -12.13
N GLY A 23 -11.27 7.45 -11.19
CA GLY A 23 -12.28 8.30 -10.59
C GLY A 23 -13.64 8.25 -11.29
N VAL A 24 -14.64 8.90 -10.67
CA VAL A 24 -16.06 8.83 -11.11
C VAL A 24 -16.25 9.33 -12.54
N TYR A 25 -15.58 10.40 -12.93
CA TYR A 25 -15.71 10.98 -14.26
C TYR A 25 -15.40 9.95 -15.37
N TRP A 26 -14.31 9.19 -15.20
CA TRP A 26 -13.83 8.23 -16.17
C TRP A 26 -14.54 6.88 -16.11
N HIS A 27 -15.26 6.60 -15.02
CA HIS A 27 -15.98 5.34 -14.87
C HIS A 27 -17.05 5.13 -15.96
N ASN A 28 -17.75 6.19 -16.34
CA ASN A 28 -18.76 6.15 -17.40
C ASN A 28 -18.17 5.87 -18.79
N HIS A 29 -16.86 6.07 -18.97
CA HIS A 29 -16.16 5.81 -20.23
C HIS A 29 -15.54 4.40 -20.32
N LYS A 30 -15.92 3.47 -19.43
CA LYS A 30 -15.37 2.11 -19.32
C LYS A 30 -13.86 2.06 -19.01
N VAL A 31 -13.27 3.16 -18.61
CA VAL A 31 -11.87 3.24 -18.17
C VAL A 31 -11.83 3.06 -16.66
N LEU A 32 -11.23 1.96 -16.23
CA LEU A 32 -11.25 1.55 -14.83
C LEU A 32 -10.07 2.10 -14.02
N THR A 33 -8.92 2.34 -14.65
CA THR A 33 -7.68 2.74 -13.95
C THR A 33 -6.97 3.91 -14.60
N LYS A 34 -6.21 4.66 -13.80
CA LYS A 34 -5.35 5.76 -14.28
C LYS A 34 -4.30 5.26 -15.29
N GLY A 35 -3.70 4.11 -15.01
CA GLY A 35 -2.72 3.49 -15.90
C GLY A 35 -3.31 3.10 -17.26
N GLN A 36 -4.52 2.52 -17.26
CA GLN A 36 -5.22 2.21 -18.51
C GLN A 36 -5.56 3.47 -19.32
N LEU A 37 -6.05 4.51 -18.65
CA LEU A 37 -6.35 5.78 -19.30
C LEU A 37 -5.09 6.41 -19.90
N ALA A 38 -4.00 6.44 -19.15
CA ALA A 38 -2.71 6.94 -19.64
C ALA A 38 -2.15 6.15 -20.81
N TYR A 39 -2.48 4.87 -20.93
CA TYR A 39 -2.08 4.03 -22.06
C TYR A 39 -2.96 4.24 -23.30
N LEU A 40 -4.29 4.26 -23.12
CA LEU A 40 -5.27 4.31 -24.21
C LEU A 40 -5.40 5.71 -24.83
N ASN A 41 -5.28 6.76 -24.02
CA ASN A 41 -5.46 8.13 -24.47
C ASN A 41 -4.51 9.09 -23.73
N PRO A 42 -3.21 9.11 -24.08
CA PRO A 42 -2.21 9.90 -23.41
C PRO A 42 -2.46 11.41 -23.46
N HIS A 43 -3.12 11.91 -24.52
CA HIS A 43 -3.33 13.35 -24.74
C HIS A 43 -4.50 13.93 -23.96
N VAL A 44 -5.38 13.09 -23.39
CA VAL A 44 -6.59 13.56 -22.70
C VAL A 44 -6.27 14.44 -21.47
N PHE A 45 -5.09 14.29 -20.89
CA PHE A 45 -4.68 15.05 -19.72
C PHE A 45 -3.94 16.36 -20.03
N GLU A 46 -3.46 16.55 -21.27
CA GLU A 46 -2.52 17.64 -21.60
C GLU A 46 -3.07 19.00 -21.21
N GLN A 47 -4.30 19.30 -21.56
CA GLN A 47 -4.89 20.60 -21.27
C GLN A 47 -4.99 20.88 -19.75
N GLY A 48 -5.48 19.90 -18.97
CA GLY A 48 -5.60 20.02 -17.53
C GLY A 48 -4.25 20.16 -16.84
N VAL A 49 -3.28 19.33 -17.23
CA VAL A 49 -1.93 19.40 -16.71
C VAL A 49 -1.25 20.73 -17.06
N CYS A 50 -1.35 21.20 -18.31
CA CYS A 50 -0.78 22.49 -18.71
C CYS A 50 -1.36 23.67 -17.90
N ARG A 51 -2.65 23.64 -17.57
CA ARG A 51 -3.25 24.64 -16.71
C ARG A 51 -2.68 24.61 -15.28
N TYR A 52 -2.53 23.41 -14.69
CA TYR A 52 -1.87 23.27 -13.39
C TYR A 52 -0.44 23.80 -13.41
N LEU A 53 0.35 23.45 -14.45
CA LEU A 53 1.73 23.92 -14.57
C LEU A 53 1.87 25.44 -14.74
N LYS A 54 0.80 26.11 -15.18
CA LYS A 54 0.69 27.57 -15.24
C LYS A 54 0.13 28.20 -13.94
N GLY A 55 -0.05 27.41 -12.88
CA GLY A 55 -0.57 27.89 -11.61
C GLY A 55 -2.09 28.14 -11.59
N HIS A 56 -2.87 27.52 -12.48
CA HIS A 56 -4.32 27.70 -12.51
C HIS A 56 -5.06 26.61 -11.77
N TYR A 57 -5.95 26.98 -10.87
CA TYR A 57 -6.88 26.07 -10.21
C TYR A 57 -7.82 25.42 -11.24
N GLN A 58 -8.09 24.10 -11.05
CA GLN A 58 -9.00 23.35 -11.91
C GLN A 58 -10.21 22.82 -11.15
N TRP A 59 -10.05 22.59 -9.84
CA TRP A 59 -11.10 22.07 -8.94
C TRP A 59 -11.78 20.81 -9.47
N PHE A 60 -11.02 19.93 -10.12
CA PHE A 60 -11.55 18.64 -10.53
C PHE A 60 -12.05 17.85 -9.32
N PRO A 61 -13.24 17.24 -9.42
CA PRO A 61 -13.81 16.53 -8.29
C PRO A 61 -13.03 15.25 -7.98
N TRP A 62 -12.72 15.05 -6.71
CA TRP A 62 -12.14 13.83 -6.19
C TRP A 62 -13.25 12.85 -5.82
N SER A 63 -13.10 11.59 -6.17
CA SER A 63 -14.09 10.56 -5.84
C SER A 63 -13.88 10.03 -4.43
N LEU A 64 -14.97 9.82 -3.69
CA LEU A 64 -14.95 9.08 -2.44
C LEU A 64 -15.24 7.60 -2.71
N ALA A 65 -14.43 6.71 -2.16
CA ALA A 65 -14.60 5.28 -2.23
C ALA A 65 -14.45 4.62 -0.85
N LEU A 66 -15.12 3.50 -0.65
CA LEU A 66 -14.91 2.66 0.52
C LEU A 66 -13.59 1.89 0.38
N LYS A 67 -12.80 1.87 1.43
CA LYS A 67 -11.54 1.14 1.42
C LYS A 67 -11.78 -0.36 1.51
N ASP A 68 -11.35 -1.08 0.49
CA ASP A 68 -11.38 -2.54 0.47
C ASP A 68 -10.25 -3.09 1.37
N GLU A 69 -10.59 -3.40 2.61
CA GLU A 69 -9.64 -3.88 3.62
C GLU A 69 -10.27 -4.91 4.56
N ILE A 70 -9.40 -5.68 5.22
CA ILE A 70 -9.80 -6.65 6.24
C ILE A 70 -10.11 -5.90 7.53
N LEU A 71 -11.35 -5.98 7.99
CA LEU A 71 -11.82 -5.35 9.22
C LEU A 71 -12.08 -6.38 10.31
N LYS A 72 -12.01 -5.95 11.57
CA LYS A 72 -12.55 -6.70 12.69
C LYS A 72 -14.08 -6.75 12.60
N MET A 73 -14.69 -7.83 13.08
CA MET A 73 -16.16 -7.99 13.03
C MET A 73 -16.91 -6.87 13.76
N GLU A 74 -16.34 -6.36 14.86
CA GLU A 74 -16.93 -5.21 15.59
C GLU A 74 -17.11 -4.01 14.64
N LYS A 75 -16.06 -3.67 13.87
CA LYS A 75 -16.11 -2.57 12.91
C LYS A 75 -17.06 -2.82 11.74
N VAL A 76 -17.20 -4.08 11.32
CA VAL A 76 -18.18 -4.46 10.30
C VAL A 76 -19.60 -4.25 10.82
N ASN A 77 -19.88 -4.68 12.06
CA ASN A 77 -21.18 -4.53 12.71
C ASN A 77 -21.52 -3.03 12.94
N GLU A 78 -20.53 -2.23 13.31
CA GLU A 78 -20.65 -0.78 13.49
C GLU A 78 -20.68 0.00 12.16
N ARG A 79 -20.52 -0.67 11.03
CA ARG A 79 -20.38 -0.06 9.69
C ARG A 79 -19.25 0.98 9.63
N ASP A 80 -18.18 0.82 10.46
CA ASP A 80 -17.01 1.70 10.51
C ASP A 80 -16.00 1.32 9.40
N THR A 81 -16.41 1.49 8.14
CA THR A 81 -15.54 1.31 6.99
C THR A 81 -14.85 2.63 6.66
N ARG A 82 -13.54 2.57 6.45
CA ARG A 82 -12.77 3.76 6.09
C ARG A 82 -13.11 4.22 4.67
N LEU A 83 -13.28 5.51 4.52
CA LEU A 83 -13.32 6.18 3.23
C LEU A 83 -11.91 6.53 2.78
N PHE A 84 -11.68 6.45 1.49
CA PHE A 84 -10.50 7.05 0.87
C PHE A 84 -10.90 7.87 -0.35
N THR A 85 -10.09 8.85 -0.67
CA THR A 85 -10.28 9.70 -1.82
C THR A 85 -9.52 9.16 -3.02
N VAL A 86 -10.00 9.45 -4.21
CA VAL A 86 -9.32 9.13 -5.48
C VAL A 86 -9.07 10.43 -6.20
N ALA A 87 -7.81 10.82 -6.32
CA ALA A 87 -7.41 12.03 -7.03
C ALA A 87 -7.78 11.95 -8.53
N PRO A 88 -8.19 13.07 -9.13
CA PRO A 88 -8.33 13.19 -10.58
C PRO A 88 -7.00 12.82 -11.27
N PRO A 89 -7.04 12.14 -12.42
CA PRO A 89 -5.83 11.76 -13.14
C PRO A 89 -4.94 12.94 -13.53
N GLU A 90 -5.54 14.06 -13.92
CA GLU A 90 -4.85 15.30 -14.30
C GLU A 90 -4.08 15.88 -13.12
N HIS A 91 -4.72 15.97 -11.95
CA HIS A 91 -4.08 16.42 -10.72
C HIS A 91 -2.96 15.45 -10.29
N TYR A 92 -3.22 14.15 -10.36
CA TYR A 92 -2.22 13.14 -10.03
C TYR A 92 -0.99 13.22 -10.93
N LEU A 93 -1.19 13.39 -12.25
CA LEU A 93 -0.11 13.51 -13.22
C LEU A 93 0.69 14.81 -13.05
N ALA A 94 0.02 15.93 -12.79
CA ALA A 94 0.68 17.20 -12.49
C ALA A 94 1.51 17.11 -11.20
N CYS A 95 0.99 16.45 -10.15
CA CYS A 95 1.76 16.18 -8.93
C CYS A 95 2.98 15.29 -9.19
N LEU A 96 2.85 14.26 -10.03
CA LEU A 96 3.99 13.44 -10.47
C LEU A 96 5.07 14.31 -11.12
N MET A 97 4.69 15.16 -12.07
CA MET A 97 5.66 16.02 -12.76
C MET A 97 6.43 16.93 -11.80
N VAL A 98 5.71 17.57 -10.88
CA VAL A 98 6.26 18.61 -10.01
C VAL A 98 7.02 18.04 -8.81
N PHE A 99 6.50 16.98 -8.17
CA PHE A 99 6.98 16.53 -6.87
C PHE A 99 7.72 15.19 -6.87
N SER A 100 7.61 14.37 -7.95
CA SER A 100 8.25 13.05 -7.89
C SER A 100 9.76 13.11 -7.72
N PRO A 101 10.51 14.06 -8.30
CA PRO A 101 11.95 14.13 -8.08
C PRO A 101 12.34 14.27 -6.60
N PHE A 102 11.56 15.06 -5.84
CA PHE A 102 11.79 15.18 -4.40
C PHE A 102 11.30 13.95 -3.62
N CYS A 103 10.18 13.37 -4.00
CA CYS A 103 9.68 12.13 -3.38
C CYS A 103 10.66 10.97 -3.60
N ASP A 104 11.21 10.84 -4.82
CA ASP A 104 12.22 9.84 -5.16
C ASP A 104 13.53 10.07 -4.39
N TYR A 105 13.93 11.33 -4.22
CA TYR A 105 15.07 11.68 -3.38
C TYR A 105 14.84 11.23 -1.92
N ILE A 106 13.69 11.55 -1.31
CA ILE A 106 13.34 11.07 0.06
C ILE A 106 13.41 9.54 0.13
N CYS A 107 12.81 8.85 -0.85
CA CYS A 107 12.82 7.39 -0.89
C CYS A 107 14.24 6.82 -0.99
N SER A 108 15.10 7.44 -1.79
CA SER A 108 16.51 7.02 -1.94
C SER A 108 17.31 7.19 -0.65
N GLN A 109 16.97 8.20 0.14
CA GLN A 109 17.62 8.53 1.42
C GLN A 109 16.97 7.86 2.63
N SER A 110 15.99 6.98 2.46
CA SER A 110 15.19 6.37 3.53
C SER A 110 16.00 5.63 4.60
N LYS A 111 17.23 5.19 4.28
CA LYS A 111 18.13 4.55 5.24
C LYS A 111 18.75 5.52 6.26
N VAL A 112 18.87 6.80 5.92
CA VAL A 112 19.54 7.81 6.76
C VAL A 112 18.61 8.92 7.23
N MET A 113 17.57 9.24 6.46
CA MET A 113 16.60 10.29 6.81
C MET A 113 15.57 9.82 7.85
N PRO A 114 14.92 10.76 8.57
CA PRO A 114 13.80 10.45 9.46
C PRO A 114 12.64 9.73 8.77
N ILE A 115 12.37 10.05 7.53
CA ILE A 115 11.31 9.46 6.71
C ILE A 115 11.82 8.18 6.08
N MET A 116 11.19 7.05 6.45
CA MET A 116 11.58 5.70 6.03
C MET A 116 10.78 5.18 4.83
N VAL A 117 10.06 6.05 4.14
CA VAL A 117 9.33 5.71 2.91
C VAL A 117 10.33 5.28 1.82
N GLY A 118 9.98 4.24 1.06
CA GLY A 118 10.87 3.68 0.03
C GLY A 118 11.87 2.64 0.52
N MET A 119 11.96 2.43 1.84
CA MET A 119 12.81 1.38 2.38
C MET A 119 12.28 0.00 1.99
N GLY A 120 13.17 -0.86 1.50
CA GLY A 120 12.79 -2.22 1.11
C GLY A 120 12.35 -3.06 2.29
N THR A 121 11.24 -3.77 2.13
CA THR A 121 10.75 -4.73 3.14
C THR A 121 11.25 -6.14 2.89
N LYS A 122 11.84 -6.39 1.71
CA LYS A 122 12.29 -7.72 1.27
C LYS A 122 13.65 -8.08 1.87
N TYR A 123 13.88 -9.37 2.02
CA TYR A 123 15.19 -9.98 2.34
C TYR A 123 15.91 -9.37 3.55
N GLY A 124 15.17 -8.92 4.55
CA GLY A 124 15.74 -8.42 5.79
C GLY A 124 16.29 -6.98 5.76
N GLU A 125 16.08 -6.23 4.69
CA GLU A 125 16.48 -4.79 4.68
C GLU A 125 15.80 -4.00 5.79
N TRP A 126 14.50 -4.22 5.96
CA TRP A 126 13.68 -3.59 7.00
C TRP A 126 14.20 -3.90 8.41
N GLN A 127 14.48 -5.20 8.69
CA GLN A 127 15.03 -5.60 9.99
C GLN A 127 16.36 -4.92 10.29
N LYS A 128 17.27 -4.89 9.31
CA LYS A 128 18.58 -4.26 9.46
C LYS A 128 18.45 -2.77 9.76
N ALA A 129 17.55 -2.10 9.01
CA ALA A 129 17.33 -0.67 9.18
C ALA A 129 16.73 -0.32 10.54
N ILE A 130 15.75 -1.09 11.02
CA ILE A 130 15.14 -0.91 12.35
C ILE A 130 16.19 -1.18 13.43
N SER A 131 16.92 -2.31 13.35
CA SER A 131 17.93 -2.66 14.34
C SER A 131 19.10 -1.67 14.39
N ALA A 132 19.46 -1.08 13.27
CA ALA A 132 20.52 -0.06 13.23
C ALA A 132 20.06 1.29 13.81
N ARG A 133 18.80 1.64 13.62
CA ARG A 133 18.24 2.95 13.95
C ARG A 133 17.73 3.04 15.38
N PHE A 134 16.98 2.03 15.83
CA PHE A 134 16.33 2.05 17.13
C PHE A 134 17.16 1.33 18.17
N ARG A 135 17.75 2.13 19.09
CA ARG A 135 18.58 1.64 20.19
C ARG A 135 18.16 2.32 21.48
N GLY A 136 18.14 1.57 22.58
CA GLY A 136 17.75 2.10 23.88
C GLY A 136 16.25 2.41 23.98
N LYS A 137 15.89 3.45 24.73
CA LYS A 137 14.50 3.85 24.93
C LYS A 137 13.92 4.43 23.65
N CYS A 138 12.79 3.87 23.19
CA CYS A 138 12.05 4.34 22.01
C CYS A 138 10.58 4.62 22.39
N LEU A 139 9.95 5.55 21.67
CA LEU A 139 8.52 5.79 21.71
C LEU A 139 7.91 5.40 20.34
N SER A 140 6.85 4.58 20.36
CA SER A 140 6.04 4.31 19.15
C SER A 140 4.72 5.04 19.22
N ILE A 141 4.25 5.54 18.07
CA ILE A 141 2.95 6.19 17.96
C ILE A 141 2.15 5.61 16.80
N ASP A 142 0.82 5.58 16.95
CA ASP A 142 -0.16 5.28 15.88
C ASP A 142 -1.27 6.35 15.93
N GLY A 143 -1.50 7.03 14.81
CA GLY A 143 -2.50 8.10 14.70
C GLY A 143 -3.93 7.55 14.51
N LYS A 144 -4.90 8.09 15.23
CA LYS A 144 -6.31 7.75 15.06
C LYS A 144 -6.94 8.55 13.93
N LYS A 145 -7.26 7.91 12.80
CA LYS A 145 -7.81 8.58 11.61
C LYS A 145 -6.92 9.76 11.18
N TYR A 146 -5.61 9.51 11.16
CA TYR A 146 -4.57 10.54 11.02
C TYR A 146 -4.82 11.43 9.81
N ASP A 147 -4.98 10.84 8.60
CA ASP A 147 -5.22 11.58 7.37
C ASP A 147 -6.35 12.61 7.49
N THR A 148 -7.46 12.22 8.11
CA THR A 148 -8.66 13.07 8.17
C THR A 148 -8.62 14.13 9.27
N ARG A 149 -7.65 14.04 10.20
CA ARG A 149 -7.54 14.94 11.35
C ARG A 149 -6.45 16.00 11.23
N LEU A 150 -5.58 15.87 10.25
CA LEU A 150 -4.54 16.87 10.02
C LEU A 150 -5.17 18.23 9.69
N VAL A 151 -4.83 19.24 10.47
CA VAL A 151 -5.31 20.60 10.23
C VAL A 151 -4.68 21.18 8.97
N SER A 152 -5.42 22.02 8.25
CA SER A 152 -4.99 22.61 6.98
C SER A 152 -3.67 23.38 7.10
N SER A 153 -3.50 24.15 8.20
CA SER A 153 -2.27 24.89 8.45
C SER A 153 -1.04 23.99 8.55
N LEU A 154 -1.14 22.86 9.27
CA LEU A 154 -0.02 21.90 9.38
C LEU A 154 0.33 21.28 8.04
N LEU A 155 -0.68 20.90 7.24
CA LEU A 155 -0.46 20.39 5.88
C LEU A 155 0.18 21.45 4.98
N TRP A 156 -0.24 22.70 5.13
CA TRP A 156 0.36 23.81 4.41
C TRP A 156 1.83 23.98 4.78
N TYR A 157 2.17 24.05 6.07
CA TYR A 157 3.57 24.11 6.50
C TYR A 157 4.40 22.93 6.03
N ALA A 158 3.84 21.71 6.08
CA ALA A 158 4.50 20.51 5.54
C ALA A 158 4.77 20.64 4.03
N SER A 159 3.85 21.26 3.29
CA SER A 159 3.99 21.47 1.86
C SER A 159 5.04 22.51 1.48
N LEU A 160 5.33 23.49 2.34
CA LEU A 160 6.41 24.45 2.09
C LEU A 160 7.75 23.74 1.92
N VAL A 161 8.00 22.68 2.69
CA VAL A 161 9.20 21.84 2.53
C VAL A 161 9.27 21.23 1.13
N LEU A 162 8.12 20.80 0.57
CA LEU A 162 8.06 20.29 -0.81
C LEU A 162 8.31 21.43 -1.82
N GLN A 163 7.66 22.56 -1.63
CA GLN A 163 7.71 23.71 -2.53
C GLN A 163 9.13 24.30 -2.64
N ASP A 164 9.89 24.32 -1.54
CA ASP A 164 11.28 24.79 -1.52
C ASP A 164 12.20 23.98 -2.43
N HIS A 165 11.85 22.73 -2.76
CA HIS A 165 12.62 21.83 -3.60
C HIS A 165 12.13 21.77 -5.06
N VAL A 166 11.07 22.52 -5.38
CA VAL A 166 10.55 22.63 -6.75
C VAL A 166 11.27 23.77 -7.49
N GLU A 167 11.47 23.62 -8.79
CA GLU A 167 12.00 24.68 -9.65
C GLU A 167 11.13 25.94 -9.55
N ASP A 168 11.74 27.12 -9.53
CA ASP A 168 11.04 28.41 -9.33
C ASP A 168 9.88 28.63 -10.31
N ARG A 169 10.06 28.23 -11.56
CA ARG A 169 9.01 28.32 -12.60
C ARG A 169 7.76 27.49 -12.32
N TYR A 170 7.81 26.54 -11.38
CA TYR A 170 6.67 25.66 -11.02
C TYR A 170 6.18 25.88 -9.58
N LYS A 171 6.67 26.90 -8.87
CA LYS A 171 6.24 27.16 -7.49
C LYS A 171 4.74 27.48 -7.39
N ASP A 172 4.20 28.24 -8.32
CA ASP A 172 2.75 28.53 -8.38
C ASP A 172 1.95 27.24 -8.66
N ALA A 173 2.44 26.39 -9.56
CA ALA A 173 1.83 25.08 -9.81
C ALA A 173 1.84 24.21 -8.54
N ALA A 174 2.96 24.18 -7.82
CA ALA A 174 3.09 23.44 -6.57
C ALA A 174 2.10 23.94 -5.50
N ALA A 175 1.98 25.27 -5.34
CA ALA A 175 1.03 25.89 -4.41
C ALA A 175 -0.43 25.52 -4.75
N VAL A 176 -0.81 25.58 -6.03
CA VAL A 176 -2.15 25.24 -6.51
C VAL A 176 -2.45 23.75 -6.26
N LEU A 177 -1.55 22.85 -6.63
CA LEU A 177 -1.72 21.41 -6.46
C LEU A 177 -1.86 21.02 -4.98
N VAL A 178 -1.09 21.62 -4.09
CA VAL A 178 -1.22 21.41 -2.64
C VAL A 178 -2.55 21.97 -2.13
N THR A 179 -2.95 23.16 -2.57
CA THR A 179 -4.22 23.78 -2.17
C THR A 179 -5.39 22.88 -2.55
N GLU A 180 -5.44 22.37 -3.78
CA GLU A 180 -6.49 21.44 -4.20
C GLU A 180 -6.42 20.07 -3.50
N THR A 181 -5.26 19.65 -3.02
CA THR A 181 -5.14 18.47 -2.16
C THR A 181 -5.75 18.70 -0.78
N ILE A 182 -5.55 19.89 -0.19
CA ILE A 182 -6.07 20.24 1.14
C ILE A 182 -7.56 20.56 1.09
N TYR A 183 -8.03 21.29 0.08
CA TYR A 183 -9.40 21.81 -0.06
C TYR A 183 -10.19 21.14 -1.19
N ALA A 184 -9.97 19.86 -1.42
CA ALA A 184 -10.58 19.12 -2.53
C ALA A 184 -12.12 19.16 -2.52
N LEU A 185 -12.70 19.21 -3.70
CA LEU A 185 -14.11 18.89 -3.91
C LEU A 185 -14.27 17.37 -3.96
N LEU A 186 -15.10 16.80 -3.09
CA LEU A 186 -15.31 15.36 -2.97
C LEU A 186 -16.68 14.99 -3.52
N VAL A 187 -16.71 13.95 -4.37
CA VAL A 187 -17.96 13.42 -4.93
C VAL A 187 -18.18 12.00 -4.44
N THR A 188 -19.35 11.74 -3.86
CA THR A 188 -19.79 10.40 -3.44
C THR A 188 -20.39 9.63 -4.61
N PHE A 189 -20.58 8.32 -4.46
CA PHE A 189 -21.30 7.49 -5.44
C PHE A 189 -22.74 7.94 -5.68
N GLY A 190 -23.37 8.59 -4.69
CA GLY A 190 -24.72 9.14 -4.82
C GLY A 190 -24.77 10.52 -5.47
N GLY A 191 -23.64 11.04 -5.98
CA GLY A 191 -23.56 12.35 -6.61
C GLY A 191 -23.51 13.54 -5.65
N LEU A 192 -23.50 13.31 -4.32
CA LEU A 192 -23.34 14.39 -3.34
C LEU A 192 -21.94 14.97 -3.44
N VAL A 193 -21.86 16.30 -3.57
CA VAL A 193 -20.60 17.06 -3.62
C VAL A 193 -20.34 17.67 -2.24
N LEU A 194 -19.16 17.45 -1.72
CA LEU A 194 -18.72 17.96 -0.41
C LEU A 194 -17.44 18.78 -0.59
N ALA A 195 -17.37 19.95 0.02
CA ALA A 195 -16.12 20.69 0.12
C ALA A 195 -15.31 20.19 1.33
N LYS A 196 -14.06 19.81 1.09
CA LYS A 196 -13.13 19.41 2.14
C LYS A 196 -12.37 20.64 2.65
N HIS A 197 -12.35 20.84 3.97
CA HIS A 197 -11.70 22.00 4.62
C HIS A 197 -10.51 21.61 5.50
N GLY A 198 -9.92 20.47 5.29
CA GLY A 198 -8.77 19.96 6.05
C GLY A 198 -8.60 18.48 5.86
N GLY A 199 -7.66 17.90 6.57
CA GLY A 199 -7.25 16.53 6.38
C GLY A 199 -6.45 16.32 5.08
N ASN A 200 -5.66 15.28 5.04
CA ASN A 200 -4.94 14.88 3.85
C ASN A 200 -5.80 13.94 2.98
N ALA A 201 -5.79 14.14 1.69
CA ALA A 201 -6.57 13.33 0.76
C ALA A 201 -5.87 11.98 0.51
N SER A 202 -6.38 10.89 1.13
CA SER A 202 -5.69 9.58 1.24
C SER A 202 -5.32 8.91 -0.10
N GLY A 203 -5.91 9.31 -1.23
CA GLY A 203 -5.60 8.76 -2.57
C GLY A 203 -4.91 9.76 -3.48
N GLY A 204 -4.36 10.83 -2.94
CA GLY A 204 -3.50 11.78 -3.64
C GLY A 204 -2.08 11.26 -3.77
N TYR A 205 -1.33 11.80 -4.74
CA TYR A 205 0.09 11.47 -4.92
C TYR A 205 0.92 11.87 -3.69
N LEU A 206 0.63 13.02 -3.10
CA LEU A 206 1.39 13.59 -1.98
C LEU A 206 1.02 13.03 -0.60
N THR A 207 -0.02 12.19 -0.48
CA THR A 207 -0.60 11.79 0.79
C THR A 207 0.45 11.27 1.78
N LEU A 208 1.26 10.32 1.35
CA LEU A 208 2.23 9.66 2.23
C LEU A 208 3.33 10.60 2.69
N VAL A 209 3.87 11.39 1.76
CA VAL A 209 4.98 12.33 2.06
C VAL A 209 4.48 13.48 2.94
N LEU A 210 3.30 14.05 2.66
CA LEU A 210 2.71 15.09 3.52
C LEU A 210 2.41 14.58 4.93
N ASN A 211 1.92 13.34 5.07
CA ASN A 211 1.72 12.74 6.39
C ASN A 211 3.04 12.61 7.16
N CYS A 212 4.10 12.15 6.50
CA CYS A 212 5.41 12.04 7.12
C CYS A 212 5.98 13.40 7.53
N LEU A 213 5.89 14.39 6.66
CA LEU A 213 6.37 15.75 6.95
C LEU A 213 5.58 16.41 8.07
N ALA A 214 4.24 16.27 8.08
CA ALA A 214 3.40 16.77 9.15
C ALA A 214 3.76 16.13 10.50
N GLN A 215 3.97 14.81 10.54
CA GLN A 215 4.40 14.11 11.74
C GLN A 215 5.79 14.57 12.20
N LEU A 216 6.73 14.74 11.27
CA LEU A 216 8.08 15.22 11.58
C LEU A 216 8.04 16.64 12.14
N LEU A 217 7.23 17.55 11.59
CA LEU A 217 7.06 18.91 12.10
C LEU A 217 6.51 18.93 13.53
N LEU A 218 5.48 18.12 13.81
CA LEU A 218 4.93 17.99 15.16
C LEU A 218 5.99 17.45 16.15
N LEU A 219 6.78 16.48 15.72
CA LEU A 219 7.85 15.90 16.53
C LEU A 219 8.96 16.91 16.80
N ILE A 220 9.41 17.67 15.79
CA ILE A 220 10.40 18.75 15.93
C ILE A 220 9.89 19.79 16.94
N ARG A 221 8.64 20.21 16.80
CA ARG A 221 8.02 21.18 17.71
C ARG A 221 7.97 20.64 19.16
N SER A 222 7.53 19.41 19.36
CA SER A 222 7.50 18.80 20.70
C SER A 222 8.89 18.72 21.31
N ASN A 223 9.88 18.31 20.52
CA ASN A 223 11.26 18.23 20.99
C ASN A 223 11.83 19.61 21.36
N LEU A 224 11.60 20.64 20.56
CA LEU A 224 12.02 22.01 20.84
C LEU A 224 11.33 22.55 22.11
N LYS A 225 10.02 22.34 22.25
CA LYS A 225 9.22 22.80 23.40
C LYS A 225 9.64 22.15 24.70
N ARG A 226 9.99 20.84 24.69
CA ARG A 226 10.26 20.06 25.91
C ARG A 226 11.75 19.92 26.23
N CYS A 227 12.60 19.84 25.23
CA CYS A 227 14.03 19.58 25.40
C CYS A 227 14.91 20.79 25.06
N GLY A 228 14.37 21.80 24.37
CA GLY A 228 15.12 22.99 23.96
C GLY A 228 16.27 22.73 22.98
N CYS A 229 16.33 21.55 22.38
CA CYS A 229 17.45 21.11 21.54
C CYS A 229 16.99 20.62 20.15
N THR A 230 17.93 20.57 19.23
CA THR A 230 17.64 20.09 17.88
C THR A 230 17.42 18.57 17.87
N ILE A 231 16.48 18.13 17.06
CA ILE A 231 16.09 16.71 16.91
C ILE A 231 17.28 15.79 16.59
N VAL A 232 18.27 16.30 15.83
CA VAL A 232 19.43 15.53 15.36
C VAL A 232 20.32 15.02 16.49
N ARG A 233 20.35 15.70 17.63
CA ARG A 233 21.24 15.34 18.76
C ARG A 233 20.60 14.40 19.76
N THR A 234 19.28 14.44 19.87
CA THR A 234 18.58 13.82 21.00
C THR A 234 17.50 12.83 20.59
N LEU A 235 17.21 12.72 19.30
CA LEU A 235 16.11 11.92 18.82
C LEU A 235 16.44 11.34 17.44
N VAL A 236 16.22 10.04 17.26
CA VAL A 236 16.34 9.36 15.96
C VAL A 236 14.97 8.89 15.54
N PRO A 237 14.26 9.65 14.68
CA PRO A 237 12.93 9.27 14.24
C PRO A 237 12.97 8.25 13.11
N GLY A 238 11.93 7.43 13.04
CA GLY A 238 11.56 6.59 11.91
C GLY A 238 10.08 6.77 11.64
N ILE A 239 9.73 7.37 10.50
CA ILE A 239 8.38 7.81 10.17
C ILE A 239 7.94 7.19 8.84
N VAL A 240 6.76 6.57 8.82
CA VAL A 240 6.07 6.11 7.59
C VAL A 240 4.58 6.44 7.71
N GLY A 241 4.17 7.55 7.12
CA GLY A 241 2.78 8.01 7.18
C GLY A 241 2.37 8.44 8.58
N ASP A 242 1.44 7.71 9.18
CA ASP A 242 0.95 7.88 10.55
C ASP A 242 1.69 7.00 11.59
N ASP A 243 2.39 5.98 11.14
CA ASP A 243 3.26 5.16 11.99
C ASP A 243 4.58 5.88 12.29
N GLY A 244 4.93 6.05 13.54
CA GLY A 244 6.19 6.66 13.97
C GLY A 244 6.83 5.89 15.12
N THR A 245 8.16 5.76 15.07
CA THR A 245 8.98 5.27 16.19
C THR A 245 10.17 6.20 16.37
N TYR A 246 10.41 6.64 17.60
CA TYR A 246 11.41 7.65 17.92
C TYR A 246 12.35 7.12 18.99
N CYS A 247 13.63 6.97 18.67
CA CYS A 247 14.65 6.58 19.62
C CYS A 247 15.14 7.82 20.39
N LEU A 248 15.09 7.75 21.72
CA LEU A 248 15.41 8.86 22.62
C LEU A 248 16.87 8.80 23.07
N ASN A 249 17.77 9.46 22.33
CA ASN A 249 19.18 9.58 22.69
C ASN A 249 19.38 10.71 23.72
N GLY A 250 18.93 10.50 24.95
CA GLY A 250 18.98 11.52 26.00
C GLY A 250 17.87 12.57 25.93
N CYS A 251 16.93 12.46 25.00
CA CYS A 251 15.74 13.29 24.95
C CYS A 251 14.78 12.93 26.11
N LYS A 252 14.20 13.96 26.74
CA LYS A 252 13.28 13.80 27.90
C LYS A 252 11.81 13.68 27.48
N LEU A 253 11.51 13.54 26.21
CA LEU A 253 10.15 13.36 25.74
C LEU A 253 9.50 12.11 26.34
N THR A 254 8.24 12.26 26.73
CA THR A 254 7.39 11.17 27.23
C THR A 254 6.21 10.91 26.30
N CYS A 255 5.54 9.79 26.51
CA CYS A 255 4.27 9.49 25.80
C CYS A 255 3.22 10.57 26.06
N ALA A 256 3.11 11.07 27.29
CA ALA A 256 2.16 12.11 27.68
C ALA A 256 2.43 13.43 26.93
N ASP A 257 3.70 13.80 26.80
CA ASP A 257 4.11 15.00 26.06
C ASP A 257 3.67 14.91 24.59
N LEU A 258 3.90 13.76 23.95
CA LEU A 258 3.49 13.57 22.54
C LEU A 258 1.98 13.62 22.38
N VAL A 259 1.22 12.96 23.27
CA VAL A 259 -0.25 12.99 23.24
C VAL A 259 -0.76 14.43 23.37
N PHE A 260 -0.21 15.18 24.30
CA PHE A 260 -0.61 16.57 24.53
C PHE A 260 -0.25 17.47 23.35
N ASP A 261 1.03 17.45 22.93
CA ASP A 261 1.55 18.36 21.92
C ASP A 261 0.96 18.10 20.52
N PHE A 262 0.71 16.82 20.18
CA PHE A 262 0.00 16.46 18.93
C PHE A 262 -1.49 16.84 19.02
N GLY A 263 -2.10 16.73 20.19
CA GLY A 263 -3.48 17.10 20.46
C GLY A 263 -3.75 18.59 20.21
N GLU A 264 -2.76 19.47 20.46
CA GLU A 264 -2.86 20.91 20.15
C GLU A 264 -3.13 21.20 18.65
N TYR A 265 -2.80 20.24 17.77
CA TYR A 265 -3.05 20.29 16.33
C TYR A 265 -4.16 19.31 15.88
N ALA A 266 -5.09 19.01 16.77
CA ALA A 266 -6.19 18.09 16.54
C ALA A 266 -5.75 16.67 16.13
N THR A 267 -4.46 16.35 16.22
CA THR A 267 -3.91 15.03 15.91
C THR A 267 -4.04 14.13 17.12
N VAL A 268 -4.97 13.19 17.08
CA VAL A 268 -5.21 12.24 18.16
C VAL A 268 -4.34 11.01 17.98
N LEU A 269 -3.46 10.75 18.93
CA LEU A 269 -2.70 9.51 18.99
C LEU A 269 -3.54 8.43 19.67
N LYS A 270 -3.64 7.27 19.02
CA LYS A 270 -4.46 6.14 19.45
C LYS A 270 -3.68 5.23 20.40
N ASP A 271 -2.46 4.90 20.00
CA ASP A 271 -1.55 4.05 20.74
C ASP A 271 -0.21 4.78 20.83
N VAL A 272 0.26 5.04 22.05
CA VAL A 272 1.60 5.58 22.34
C VAL A 272 2.24 4.66 23.37
N GLU A 273 3.33 4.00 22.96
CA GLU A 273 3.99 2.98 23.78
C GLU A 273 5.47 3.32 23.98
N GLU A 274 6.00 3.09 25.19
CA GLU A 274 7.43 3.13 25.47
C GLU A 274 8.04 1.74 25.28
N HIS A 275 9.22 1.69 24.65
CA HIS A 275 9.96 0.47 24.39
C HIS A 275 11.40 0.63 24.87
N TYR A 276 11.89 -0.36 25.58
CA TYR A 276 13.27 -0.43 26.05
C TYR A 276 14.08 -1.51 25.33
N GLN A 277 13.41 -2.36 24.58
CA GLN A 277 13.98 -3.46 23.80
C GLN A 277 13.44 -3.46 22.39
N LEU A 278 14.26 -3.84 21.42
CA LEU A 278 13.87 -3.89 20.00
C LEU A 278 12.69 -4.81 19.72
N ASP A 279 12.63 -5.94 20.44
CA ASP A 279 11.59 -6.96 20.24
C ASP A 279 10.19 -6.49 20.62
N THR A 280 10.07 -5.45 21.41
CA THR A 280 8.76 -4.88 21.79
C THR A 280 8.27 -3.83 20.79
N ILE A 281 9.15 -3.29 19.94
CA ILE A 281 8.79 -2.23 18.99
C ILE A 281 7.81 -2.75 17.95
N LYS A 282 6.72 -2.01 17.79
CA LYS A 282 5.71 -2.21 16.74
C LYS A 282 5.80 -1.07 15.76
N PHE A 283 6.16 -1.37 14.52
CA PHE A 283 6.28 -0.38 13.46
C PHE A 283 5.72 -0.91 12.14
N CYS A 284 4.89 -0.12 11.47
CA CYS A 284 4.21 -0.48 10.21
C CYS A 284 3.49 -1.84 10.26
N GLY A 285 2.89 -2.17 11.42
CA GLY A 285 2.13 -3.41 11.58
C GLY A 285 2.97 -4.67 11.75
N THR A 286 4.27 -4.53 11.98
CA THR A 286 5.21 -5.62 12.24
C THR A 286 5.93 -5.41 13.57
N SER A 287 6.52 -6.47 14.11
CA SER A 287 7.43 -6.44 15.28
C SER A 287 8.73 -7.11 14.90
N LEU A 288 9.81 -6.77 15.59
CA LEU A 288 11.09 -7.41 15.41
C LEU A 288 11.35 -8.32 16.62
N ILE A 289 11.22 -9.64 16.45
CA ILE A 289 11.43 -10.62 17.53
C ILE A 289 12.64 -11.46 17.19
N ALA A 290 13.62 -11.49 18.10
CA ALA A 290 14.91 -12.17 17.91
C ALA A 290 15.57 -11.80 16.55
N GLY A 291 15.53 -10.51 16.20
CA GLY A 291 16.09 -10.00 14.96
C GLY A 291 15.32 -10.36 13.69
N LYS A 292 14.14 -11.01 13.78
CA LYS A 292 13.33 -11.41 12.63
C LYS A 292 12.03 -10.61 12.56
N LEU A 293 11.62 -10.27 11.35
CA LEU A 293 10.34 -9.60 11.11
C LEU A 293 9.18 -10.54 11.44
N VAL A 294 8.34 -10.14 12.36
CA VAL A 294 7.14 -10.89 12.78
C VAL A 294 5.90 -10.04 12.46
N PRO A 295 5.06 -10.47 11.53
CA PRO A 295 3.83 -9.76 11.22
C PRO A 295 2.80 -9.97 12.34
N ARG A 296 1.85 -9.04 12.48
CA ARG A 296 0.68 -9.24 13.36
C ARG A 296 -0.09 -10.48 12.88
N GLU A 297 -0.14 -11.52 13.70
CA GLU A 297 -0.61 -12.86 13.32
C GLU A 297 -1.99 -12.86 12.63
N ARG A 298 -2.99 -12.18 13.22
CA ARG A 298 -4.33 -12.09 12.63
C ARG A 298 -4.32 -11.46 11.24
N LYS A 299 -3.55 -10.37 11.03
CA LYS A 299 -3.43 -9.71 9.73
C LYS A 299 -2.69 -10.60 8.73
N PHE A 300 -1.69 -11.33 9.19
CA PHE A 300 -0.94 -12.27 8.35
C PHE A 300 -1.85 -13.35 7.77
N TYR A 301 -2.58 -14.09 8.63
CA TYR A 301 -3.49 -15.12 8.14
C TYR A 301 -4.62 -14.55 7.28
N ALA A 302 -5.19 -13.43 7.69
CA ALA A 302 -6.20 -12.76 6.89
C ALA A 302 -5.64 -12.39 5.50
N SER A 303 -4.42 -11.87 5.41
CA SER A 303 -3.79 -11.51 4.14
C SER A 303 -3.56 -12.71 3.22
N ILE A 304 -3.28 -13.91 3.76
CA ILE A 304 -3.12 -15.12 2.95
C ILE A 304 -4.44 -15.54 2.31
N PHE A 305 -5.54 -15.49 3.07
CA PHE A 305 -6.83 -16.00 2.62
C PHE A 305 -7.68 -14.96 1.88
N TYR A 306 -7.41 -13.69 2.11
CA TYR A 306 -8.19 -12.62 1.50
C TYR A 306 -7.84 -12.43 0.02
N ARG A 307 -8.84 -12.65 -0.83
CA ARG A 307 -8.74 -12.41 -2.28
C ARG A 307 -9.50 -11.15 -2.63
N ARG A 308 -8.81 -10.21 -3.26
CA ARG A 308 -9.42 -8.94 -3.72
C ARG A 308 -10.21 -9.07 -5.03
N GLY A 309 -10.72 -10.26 -5.36
CA GLY A 309 -11.49 -10.49 -6.59
C GLY A 309 -10.68 -10.33 -7.89
N ARG A 310 -9.36 -10.12 -7.79
CA ARG A 310 -8.45 -9.96 -8.92
C ARG A 310 -8.01 -11.31 -9.50
N SER A 311 -7.18 -11.29 -10.53
CA SER A 311 -6.71 -12.53 -11.18
C SER A 311 -5.91 -13.44 -10.23
N VAL A 312 -5.84 -14.73 -10.56
CA VAL A 312 -5.02 -15.72 -9.87
C VAL A 312 -3.55 -15.29 -9.85
N THR A 313 -3.05 -14.75 -10.98
CA THR A 313 -1.70 -14.21 -11.12
C THR A 313 -1.43 -13.09 -10.13
N TYR A 314 -2.38 -12.19 -9.93
CA TYR A 314 -2.24 -11.11 -8.95
C TYR A 314 -2.14 -11.65 -7.51
N ASP A 315 -3.01 -12.60 -7.12
CA ASP A 315 -2.97 -13.21 -5.79
C ASP A 315 -1.63 -13.92 -5.58
N PHE A 316 -1.13 -14.57 -6.61
CA PHE A 316 0.13 -15.28 -6.58
C PHE A 316 1.33 -14.33 -6.41
N GLN A 317 1.41 -13.24 -7.20
CA GLN A 317 2.43 -12.21 -7.07
C GLN A 317 2.42 -11.55 -5.69
N ARG A 318 1.24 -11.30 -5.14
CA ARG A 318 1.06 -10.76 -3.79
C ARG A 318 1.60 -11.72 -2.72
N LEU A 319 1.30 -13.01 -2.83
CA LEU A 319 1.83 -14.04 -1.90
C LEU A 319 3.34 -14.19 -2.04
N LEU A 320 3.87 -14.09 -3.26
CA LEU A 320 5.31 -14.11 -3.50
C LEU A 320 6.01 -12.92 -2.85
N SER A 321 5.44 -11.72 -2.97
CA SER A 321 5.95 -10.53 -2.30
C SER A 321 5.97 -10.71 -0.78
N LEU A 322 4.89 -11.25 -0.21
CA LEU A 322 4.80 -11.55 1.22
C LEU A 322 5.85 -12.59 1.66
N TRP A 323 6.12 -13.60 0.84
CA TRP A 323 7.17 -14.56 1.12
C TRP A 323 8.56 -13.93 1.11
N LYS A 324 8.86 -13.07 0.14
CA LYS A 324 10.13 -12.31 0.08
C LYS A 324 10.32 -11.41 1.30
N GLU A 325 9.26 -10.82 1.84
CA GLU A 325 9.30 -10.05 3.08
C GLU A 325 9.64 -10.90 4.31
N LEU A 326 9.11 -12.12 4.35
CA LEU A 326 9.23 -13.04 5.48
C LEU A 326 10.32 -14.11 5.27
N PHE A 327 11.19 -13.91 4.29
CA PHE A 327 12.19 -14.90 3.88
C PHE A 327 13.07 -15.38 5.03
N GLU A 328 13.49 -14.49 5.93
CA GLU A 328 14.31 -14.84 7.12
C GLU A 328 13.49 -15.42 8.28
N ASN A 329 12.18 -15.28 8.24
CA ASN A 329 11.28 -15.82 9.25
C ASN A 329 10.77 -17.19 8.80
N THR A 330 11.47 -18.25 9.17
CA THR A 330 11.14 -19.62 8.76
C THR A 330 9.72 -20.03 9.12
N PHE A 331 9.18 -19.57 10.26
CA PHE A 331 7.83 -19.93 10.68
C PHE A 331 6.74 -19.37 9.77
N TYR A 332 6.76 -18.06 9.49
CA TYR A 332 5.77 -17.42 8.62
C TYR A 332 6.09 -17.59 7.14
N GLY A 333 7.36 -17.54 6.76
CA GLY A 333 7.81 -17.74 5.38
C GLY A 333 7.42 -19.12 4.83
N LEU A 334 7.58 -20.19 5.62
CA LEU A 334 7.16 -21.54 5.21
C LEU A 334 5.63 -21.68 5.02
N ARG A 335 4.84 -20.97 5.80
CA ARG A 335 3.37 -20.97 5.62
C ARG A 335 2.97 -20.33 4.29
N VAL A 336 3.58 -19.20 3.95
CA VAL A 336 3.36 -18.56 2.65
C VAL A 336 3.83 -19.46 1.52
N LEU A 337 5.01 -20.04 1.64
CA LEU A 337 5.59 -20.97 0.66
C LEU A 337 4.67 -22.16 0.42
N HIS A 338 4.09 -22.73 1.47
CA HIS A 338 3.12 -23.83 1.34
C HIS A 338 1.90 -23.42 0.49
N VAL A 339 1.36 -22.22 0.73
CA VAL A 339 0.22 -21.70 -0.05
C VAL A 339 0.63 -21.44 -1.50
N LEU A 340 1.78 -20.86 -1.74
CA LEU A 340 2.32 -20.62 -3.09
C LEU A 340 2.47 -21.92 -3.88
N ARG A 341 3.03 -22.98 -3.28
CA ARG A 341 3.13 -24.29 -3.93
C ARG A 341 1.77 -24.94 -4.17
N ALA A 342 0.77 -24.69 -3.32
CA ALA A 342 -0.59 -25.14 -3.58
C ALA A 342 -1.22 -24.42 -4.78
N TYR A 343 -0.91 -23.12 -4.95
CA TYR A 343 -1.31 -22.36 -6.13
C TYR A 343 -0.67 -22.90 -7.41
N GLN A 344 0.64 -23.13 -7.45
CA GLN A 344 1.33 -23.71 -8.59
C GLN A 344 0.76 -25.06 -9.01
N ARG A 345 0.51 -25.96 -8.04
CA ARG A 345 -0.10 -27.27 -8.32
C ARG A 345 -1.52 -27.16 -8.89
N LYS A 346 -2.27 -26.14 -8.49
CA LYS A 346 -3.64 -25.93 -8.93
C LYS A 346 -3.74 -25.24 -10.30
N PHE A 347 -2.81 -24.36 -10.60
CA PHE A 347 -2.79 -23.51 -11.78
C PHE A 347 -1.46 -23.73 -12.51
N ARG A 348 -1.42 -24.78 -13.35
CA ARG A 348 -0.20 -25.22 -14.05
C ARG A 348 0.35 -24.22 -15.04
N ASP A 349 -0.49 -23.27 -15.49
CA ASP A 349 -0.13 -22.19 -16.43
C ASP A 349 0.57 -21.00 -15.75
N LEU A 350 0.80 -21.04 -14.44
CA LEU A 350 1.67 -20.11 -13.74
C LEU A 350 3.11 -20.53 -13.97
N ASP A 351 3.61 -20.17 -15.13
CA ASP A 351 4.94 -20.54 -15.63
C ASP A 351 6.02 -19.62 -15.04
N VAL A 352 6.28 -19.78 -13.75
CA VAL A 352 7.42 -19.11 -13.13
C VAL A 352 8.00 -20.07 -12.11
N ASP A 353 9.22 -20.48 -12.27
CA ASP A 353 10.01 -21.14 -11.21
C ASP A 353 10.37 -20.11 -10.13
N ILE A 354 9.36 -19.74 -9.36
CA ILE A 354 9.32 -18.61 -8.45
C ILE A 354 10.11 -18.89 -7.19
N PHE A 355 10.55 -20.12 -7.05
CA PHE A 355 11.25 -20.63 -5.90
C PHE A 355 12.72 -20.89 -6.20
N SER A 356 13.27 -20.26 -7.21
CA SER A 356 14.70 -20.23 -7.37
C SER A 356 15.27 -19.47 -6.16
N VAL A 357 15.84 -20.25 -5.25
CA VAL A 357 16.59 -19.69 -4.11
C VAL A 357 17.74 -18.83 -4.65
N GLU A 358 18.25 -19.19 -5.82
CA GLU A 358 19.26 -18.46 -6.56
C GLU A 358 18.82 -17.05 -6.91
N GLU A 359 17.62 -16.87 -7.48
CA GLU A 359 17.08 -15.55 -7.80
C GLU A 359 16.90 -14.69 -6.54
N CYS A 360 16.38 -15.29 -5.47
CA CYS A 360 16.22 -14.59 -4.20
C CYS A 360 17.56 -14.15 -3.61
N LEU A 361 18.58 -14.98 -3.71
CA LEU A 361 19.93 -14.65 -3.24
C LEU A 361 20.62 -13.66 -4.16
N PHE A 362 20.43 -13.75 -5.47
CA PHE A 362 20.93 -12.79 -6.42
C PHE A 362 20.31 -11.41 -6.22
N GLU A 363 18.97 -11.32 -6.07
CA GLU A 363 18.29 -10.06 -5.73
C GLU A 363 18.84 -9.44 -4.44
N ARG A 364 19.25 -10.26 -3.46
CA ARG A 364 19.72 -9.80 -2.15
C ARG A 364 21.20 -9.41 -2.11
N TYR A 365 22.06 -10.21 -2.72
CA TYR A 365 23.51 -10.13 -2.54
C TYR A 365 24.28 -9.75 -3.81
N GLY A 366 23.61 -9.71 -4.96
CA GLY A 366 24.23 -9.46 -6.26
C GLY A 366 25.12 -10.59 -6.79
N VAL A 367 25.41 -11.60 -5.95
CA VAL A 367 26.20 -12.78 -6.31
C VAL A 367 25.59 -14.02 -5.66
N VAL A 368 25.57 -15.11 -6.39
CA VAL A 368 25.03 -16.39 -5.90
C VAL A 368 26.18 -17.35 -5.60
N ASP A 369 26.37 -17.68 -4.33
CA ASP A 369 27.25 -18.77 -3.95
C ASP A 369 26.50 -20.11 -4.05
N PRO A 370 26.93 -21.05 -4.93
CA PRO A 370 26.25 -22.31 -5.13
C PRO A 370 26.11 -23.17 -3.86
N LYS A 371 27.07 -23.11 -2.92
CA LYS A 371 27.01 -23.87 -1.67
C LYS A 371 25.92 -23.33 -0.74
N THR A 372 25.84 -22.01 -0.60
CA THR A 372 24.79 -21.36 0.17
C THR A 372 23.40 -21.64 -0.40
N CYS A 373 23.27 -21.62 -1.73
CA CYS A 373 22.03 -22.01 -2.41
C CYS A 373 21.64 -23.46 -2.13
N ALA A 374 22.56 -24.39 -2.23
CA ALA A 374 22.30 -25.80 -1.98
C ALA A 374 21.85 -26.05 -0.53
N THR A 375 22.53 -25.42 0.45
CA THR A 375 22.18 -25.50 1.87
C THR A 375 20.79 -24.94 2.14
N LEU A 376 20.46 -23.78 1.59
CA LEU A 376 19.13 -23.19 1.75
C LEU A 376 18.04 -24.02 1.08
N LYS A 377 18.29 -24.57 -0.11
CA LYS A 377 17.36 -25.50 -0.79
C LYS A 377 17.07 -26.71 0.07
N GLN A 378 18.11 -27.37 0.63
CA GLN A 378 17.95 -28.51 1.53
C GLN A 378 17.20 -28.14 2.81
N THR A 379 17.55 -27.01 3.43
CA THR A 379 16.88 -26.52 4.65
C THR A 379 15.39 -26.27 4.40
N TYR A 380 15.06 -25.58 3.31
CA TYR A 380 13.65 -25.32 2.97
C TYR A 380 12.91 -26.59 2.55
N ALA A 381 13.54 -27.53 1.85
CA ALA A 381 12.91 -28.80 1.52
C ALA A 381 12.62 -29.64 2.77
N GLY A 382 13.60 -29.83 3.66
CA GLY A 382 13.42 -30.59 4.90
C GLY A 382 12.39 -29.97 5.85
N LEU A 383 12.38 -28.63 5.98
CA LEU A 383 11.36 -27.93 6.77
C LEU A 383 9.97 -28.05 6.16
N PHE A 384 9.86 -28.06 4.83
CA PHE A 384 8.59 -28.23 4.13
C PHE A 384 8.02 -29.64 4.34
N ASP A 385 8.85 -30.68 4.26
CA ASP A 385 8.45 -32.07 4.51
C ASP A 385 8.02 -32.28 5.97
N THR A 386 8.74 -31.68 6.91
CA THR A 386 8.37 -31.66 8.33
C THR A 386 7.02 -30.98 8.57
N LEU A 387 6.78 -29.86 7.91
CA LEU A 387 5.50 -29.14 8.02
C LEU A 387 4.35 -29.93 7.39
N GLN A 388 4.56 -30.58 6.26
CA GLN A 388 3.58 -31.47 5.63
C GLN A 388 3.22 -32.64 6.55
N SER A 389 4.22 -33.26 7.17
CA SER A 389 4.01 -34.35 8.12
C SER A 389 3.20 -33.90 9.33
N ARG A 390 3.53 -32.73 9.92
CA ARG A 390 2.75 -32.16 11.05
C ARG A 390 1.32 -31.79 10.66
N ILE A 391 1.10 -31.23 9.48
CA ILE A 391 -0.25 -30.93 8.98
C ILE A 391 -1.06 -32.20 8.76
N ARG A 392 -0.42 -33.29 8.29
CA ARG A 392 -1.06 -34.59 8.13
C ARG A 392 -1.46 -35.14 9.49
N ILE A 393 -0.57 -35.15 10.48
CA ILE A 393 -0.85 -35.57 11.85
C ILE A 393 -1.97 -34.76 12.47
N PHE A 394 -1.95 -33.44 12.33
CA PHE A 394 -3.01 -32.55 12.81
C PHE A 394 -4.36 -32.89 12.16
N ARG A 395 -4.41 -33.11 10.85
CA ARG A 395 -5.64 -33.49 10.15
C ARG A 395 -6.19 -34.86 10.60
N GLU A 396 -5.31 -35.80 10.86
CA GLU A 396 -5.67 -37.14 11.29
C GLU A 396 -6.18 -37.18 12.73
N HIS A 397 -5.63 -36.36 13.63
CA HIS A 397 -5.94 -36.39 15.07
C HIS A 397 -6.97 -35.34 15.51
N PHE A 398 -6.97 -34.17 14.91
CA PHE A 398 -7.75 -33.03 15.38
C PHE A 398 -8.91 -32.61 14.45
N MET A 399 -8.93 -33.03 13.20
CA MET A 399 -10.10 -32.80 12.37
C MET A 399 -11.10 -33.95 12.47
N PRO A 400 -12.35 -33.70 12.86
CA PRO A 400 -13.36 -34.75 12.90
C PRO A 400 -13.47 -35.38 11.50
N ARG A 401 -13.36 -36.70 11.44
CA ARG A 401 -13.57 -37.45 10.18
C ARG A 401 -14.93 -37.05 9.62
N PRO A 402 -15.03 -36.64 8.35
CA PRO A 402 -16.30 -36.25 7.79
C PRO A 402 -17.29 -37.40 7.95
N THR A 403 -18.42 -37.14 8.61
CA THR A 403 -19.49 -38.12 8.79
C THR A 403 -19.92 -38.71 7.45
N ALA A 404 -20.41 -39.94 7.46
CA ALA A 404 -20.90 -40.63 6.25
C ALA A 404 -21.84 -39.74 5.42
N ALA A 405 -22.71 -38.99 6.10
CA ALA A 405 -23.61 -38.00 5.48
C ALA A 405 -22.85 -36.86 4.73
N ARG A 406 -21.74 -36.34 5.27
CA ARG A 406 -20.92 -35.30 4.64
C ARG A 406 -20.13 -35.86 3.45
N ARG A 407 -19.68 -37.13 3.50
CA ARG A 407 -19.06 -37.84 2.37
C ARG A 407 -20.07 -38.06 1.25
N ALA A 408 -21.30 -38.51 1.58
CA ALA A 408 -22.37 -38.71 0.61
C ALA A 408 -22.78 -37.36 -0.07
N ARG A 409 -22.88 -36.27 0.70
CA ARG A 409 -23.20 -34.94 0.17
C ARG A 409 -22.09 -34.41 -0.76
N ARG A 410 -20.79 -34.65 -0.45
CA ARG A 410 -19.66 -34.32 -1.35
C ARG A 410 -19.65 -35.18 -2.61
N ARG A 411 -19.98 -36.47 -2.52
CA ARG A 411 -20.12 -37.35 -3.70
C ARG A 411 -21.27 -36.90 -4.61
N ARG A 412 -22.44 -36.58 -4.05
CA ARG A 412 -23.58 -36.03 -4.81
C ARG A 412 -23.29 -34.68 -5.46
N TYR A 413 -22.54 -33.81 -4.78
CA TYR A 413 -22.13 -32.51 -5.35
C TYR A 413 -21.13 -32.69 -6.51
N ARG A 414 -20.14 -33.60 -6.38
CA ARG A 414 -19.21 -33.93 -7.46
C ARG A 414 -19.88 -34.57 -8.65
N ALA A 415 -20.82 -35.48 -8.44
CA ALA A 415 -21.61 -36.10 -9.49
C ALA A 415 -22.48 -35.08 -10.25
N ARG A 416 -23.16 -34.17 -9.55
CA ARG A 416 -23.93 -33.08 -10.16
C ARG A 416 -23.04 -32.09 -10.95
N ARG A 417 -21.82 -31.88 -10.52
CA ARG A 417 -20.87 -31.01 -11.24
C ARG A 417 -20.32 -31.68 -12.49
N ALA A 418 -20.08 -32.97 -12.46
CA ALA A 418 -19.66 -33.76 -13.62
C ALA A 418 -20.77 -33.85 -14.66
N SER A 419 -22.03 -34.09 -14.27
CA SER A 419 -23.16 -34.11 -15.20
C SER A 419 -23.44 -32.74 -15.85
N ARG A 420 -23.25 -31.62 -15.12
CA ARG A 420 -23.35 -30.25 -15.70
C ARG A 420 -22.18 -29.89 -16.61
N GLY A 421 -21.02 -30.51 -16.43
CA GLY A 421 -19.86 -30.33 -17.32
C GLY A 421 -20.04 -31.03 -18.67
N ASN A 422 -20.75 -32.17 -18.70
CA ASN A 422 -21.02 -32.91 -19.93
C ASN A 422 -22.18 -32.32 -20.75
N SER A 423 -23.21 -31.74 -20.10
CA SER A 423 -24.31 -31.09 -20.83
C SER A 423 -23.89 -29.79 -21.54
N ARG A 424 -22.83 -29.11 -21.07
CA ARG A 424 -22.29 -27.94 -21.76
C ARG A 424 -21.37 -28.25 -22.95
N ARG A 425 -20.96 -29.50 -23.15
CA ARG A 425 -20.16 -29.90 -24.33
C ARG A 425 -21.02 -30.35 -25.53
N SER A 426 -22.30 -30.60 -25.34
CA SER A 426 -23.22 -31.01 -26.40
C SER A 426 -24.03 -29.87 -27.07
N GLU A 427 -23.92 -28.62 -26.57
CA GLU A 427 -24.69 -27.49 -27.08
C GLU A 427 -23.82 -26.38 -27.75
N SER A 428 -22.60 -26.65 -28.15
CA SER A 428 -21.83 -25.71 -28.94
C SER A 428 -21.92 -26.05 -30.44
N SER A 429 -23.14 -26.10 -30.97
CA SER A 429 -23.35 -25.88 -32.41
C SER A 429 -23.54 -24.39 -32.66
N TYR A 430 -22.55 -23.82 -33.25
CA TYR A 430 -22.45 -22.41 -33.66
C TYR A 430 -23.65 -22.04 -34.57
N ASN A 431 -24.46 -21.12 -34.11
CA ASN A 431 -25.37 -20.38 -34.98
C ASN A 431 -24.92 -18.89 -34.96
N PRO A 432 -24.47 -18.34 -36.11
CA PRO A 432 -24.07 -16.94 -36.17
C PRO A 432 -25.32 -16.03 -36.18
N LEU A 433 -25.36 -15.10 -35.20
CA LEU A 433 -26.39 -14.07 -35.12
C LEU A 433 -26.29 -13.08 -36.29
N PRO A 434 -27.42 -12.63 -36.85
CA PRO A 434 -27.45 -11.71 -37.99
C PRO A 434 -26.97 -10.31 -37.57
N LYS A 435 -26.14 -9.72 -38.41
CA LYS A 435 -25.66 -8.34 -38.33
C LYS A 435 -26.83 -7.35 -38.40
N ARG A 436 -27.25 -6.75 -37.30
CA ARG A 436 -28.10 -5.57 -37.33
C ARG A 436 -27.30 -4.34 -37.75
N ARG A 437 -27.55 -3.83 -38.92
CA ARG A 437 -27.18 -2.49 -39.38
C ARG A 437 -28.06 -1.48 -38.63
N THR A 438 -27.52 -0.71 -37.70
CA THR A 438 -28.14 0.53 -37.19
C THR A 438 -27.59 1.70 -37.99
N LYS A 439 -28.41 2.28 -38.83
CA LYS A 439 -28.20 3.61 -39.42
C LYS A 439 -28.46 4.63 -38.32
N PHE A 440 -27.47 5.46 -38.03
CA PHE A 440 -27.68 6.69 -37.26
C PHE A 440 -28.04 7.80 -38.25
N PRO A 441 -29.07 8.62 -38.01
CA PRO A 441 -29.30 9.83 -38.79
C PRO A 441 -28.37 10.95 -38.25
N MET A 442 -27.66 11.59 -39.18
CA MET A 442 -27.04 12.88 -38.92
C MET A 442 -28.16 13.92 -38.77
N SER A 443 -28.22 14.62 -37.62
CA SER A 443 -28.93 15.89 -37.52
C SER A 443 -27.90 17.02 -37.57
N THR A 444 -27.93 17.75 -38.65
CA THR A 444 -27.38 19.10 -38.81
C THR A 444 -28.25 20.07 -38.03
N GLY A 445 -27.65 21.01 -37.33
CA GLY A 445 -28.37 22.21 -36.91
C GLY A 445 -27.92 22.81 -35.57
N LEU A 446 -27.14 23.90 -35.66
CA LEU A 446 -26.86 25.00 -34.72
C LEU A 446 -25.91 24.74 -33.60
#